data_cdd5f388a1036893cb3e9151f98ae762
#
_entry.id   cdd5f388a1036893cb3e9151f98ae762
#
_cell.length_a   1.000
_cell.length_b   1.000
_cell.length_c   1.000
_cell.angle_alpha   90.00
_cell.angle_beta   90.00
_cell.angle_gamma   90.00
#
_symmetry.space_group_name_H-M   'P 1'
#
loop_
_entity.id
_entity.type
_entity.pdbx_description
1 polymer ?
#
loop_
_entity_poly.entity_id
_entity_poly.type
_entity_poly.pdbx_seq_one_letter_code
_entity_poly.pdbx_strand_id
1 'polypeptide(L)'
;MRGVIILALFVSASYALKDLGAPGWTCDQEVMKKSKTVPISVHSLRYADIEYVAAIGDSLTAANGAGANKDDPLAVAIQYRGLTFSVGGDKTLDEHVSIANILKRFNPNVFGYSIGTGSADNWAKAKLNAGIPGAHAVDLVEQAHDIVRRIQEHPEIDYQNKWKAVFILIGANDMCHYCSEPNQESGDKFRDYIKSSILYLKEHLPKTIVIMTGMFDMGMLRKIDKGQAFCQGLHLFECKCESDTDFTDQEIHDACKLYMSKQQELQDQAIFDSTDDFTLVIQPFLNDQPNPPSNPDGTPNMEFFAPDCFHFSQLGHAIVAKNLWNNMIEPVGSKNTVAQLNNQTFALNCPDKSCPFIRTTKNSKDCSKYMTPAA
;
A
#
# COMPACT_ATOMS: atom_id res chain seq x y z
N MET A 1 17.27 -53.71 36.76
CA MET A 1 17.68 -52.72 35.75
C MET A 1 16.58 -51.67 35.67
N ARG A 2 16.83 -50.45 36.21
CA ARG A 2 15.87 -49.32 36.12
C ARG A 2 16.24 -48.51 34.91
N GLY A 3 15.40 -48.50 33.87
CA GLY A 3 15.57 -47.70 32.70
C GLY A 3 15.21 -46.25 33.03
N VAL A 4 16.14 -45.33 32.83
CA VAL A 4 15.93 -43.87 32.91
C VAL A 4 15.41 -43.43 31.55
N ILE A 5 14.14 -43.02 31.47
CA ILE A 5 13.58 -42.34 30.28
C ILE A 5 14.01 -40.89 30.35
N ILE A 6 14.93 -40.48 29.47
CA ILE A 6 15.29 -39.08 29.27
C ILE A 6 14.22 -38.44 28.34
N LEU A 7 13.32 -37.65 28.90
CA LEU A 7 12.38 -36.85 28.15
C LEU A 7 13.15 -35.64 27.60
N ALA A 8 13.51 -35.62 26.34
CA ALA A 8 14.06 -34.46 25.67
C ALA A 8 12.93 -33.45 25.41
N LEU A 9 12.87 -32.40 26.22
CA LEU A 9 12.03 -31.24 25.94
C LEU A 9 12.65 -30.46 24.76
N PHE A 10 12.07 -30.65 23.58
CA PHE A 10 12.32 -29.72 22.46
C PHE A 10 11.64 -28.40 22.80
N VAL A 11 12.40 -27.43 23.32
CA VAL A 11 11.99 -26.03 23.35
C VAL A 11 12.15 -25.53 21.93
N SER A 12 11.07 -25.53 21.16
CA SER A 12 11.00 -24.77 19.92
C SER A 12 11.04 -23.29 20.28
N ALA A 13 12.20 -22.66 20.14
CA ALA A 13 12.30 -21.22 20.16
C ALA A 13 11.53 -20.72 18.94
N SER A 14 10.28 -20.29 19.11
CA SER A 14 9.59 -19.52 18.10
C SER A 14 10.27 -18.17 18.02
N TYR A 15 11.12 -18.00 17.01
CA TYR A 15 11.63 -16.67 16.69
C TYR A 15 10.44 -15.80 16.27
N ALA A 16 10.14 -14.77 17.08
CA ALA A 16 9.14 -13.80 16.72
C ALA A 16 9.57 -13.13 15.40
N LEU A 17 8.64 -13.07 14.43
CA LEU A 17 8.90 -12.39 13.17
C LEU A 17 9.26 -10.92 13.45
N LYS A 18 10.26 -10.41 12.75
CA LYS A 18 10.62 -9.00 12.84
C LYS A 18 9.48 -8.11 12.37
N ASP A 19 9.32 -6.99 13.07
CA ASP A 19 8.32 -5.96 12.75
C ASP A 19 8.92 -4.57 12.96
N LEU A 20 8.22 -3.54 12.53
CA LEU A 20 8.63 -2.16 12.68
C LEU A 20 7.46 -1.33 13.20
N GLY A 21 7.60 -0.85 14.43
CA GLY A 21 6.71 0.12 15.06
C GLY A 21 7.28 1.53 15.05
N ALA A 22 6.50 2.46 15.56
CA ALA A 22 6.89 3.84 15.84
C ALA A 22 6.46 4.22 17.28
N PRO A 23 7.10 3.63 18.30
CA PRO A 23 6.68 3.80 19.69
C PRO A 23 6.76 5.26 20.13
N GLY A 24 5.69 5.72 20.78
CA GLY A 24 5.59 7.10 21.27
C GLY A 24 5.48 8.17 20.19
N TRP A 25 5.33 7.80 18.91
CA TRP A 25 5.20 8.79 17.84
C TRP A 25 3.93 9.64 18.00
N THR A 26 4.14 10.93 17.92
CA THR A 26 3.07 11.95 17.93
C THR A 26 3.55 13.19 17.19
N CYS A 27 2.62 14.04 16.78
CA CYS A 27 2.90 15.32 16.16
C CYS A 27 2.36 16.47 17.01
N ASP A 28 2.64 17.69 16.56
CA ASP A 28 2.05 18.88 17.17
C ASP A 28 0.53 18.82 17.13
N GLN A 29 -0.13 19.25 18.22
CA GLN A 29 -1.58 19.21 18.35
C GLN A 29 -2.31 19.97 17.23
N GLU A 30 -1.69 21.05 16.70
CA GLU A 30 -2.29 21.83 15.60
C GLU A 30 -2.42 21.03 14.31
N VAL A 31 -1.51 20.10 14.02
CA VAL A 31 -1.60 19.24 12.83
C VAL A 31 -2.41 17.97 13.09
N MET A 32 -2.48 17.53 14.34
CA MET A 32 -3.24 16.32 14.71
C MET A 32 -4.74 16.57 14.91
N LYS A 33 -5.15 17.82 15.11
CA LYS A 33 -6.56 18.13 15.35
C LYS A 33 -7.44 17.97 14.12
N LYS A 34 -8.67 17.54 14.36
CA LYS A 34 -9.75 17.52 13.37
C LYS A 34 -10.16 18.95 12.99
N SER A 35 -10.66 19.15 11.79
CA SER A 35 -11.30 20.38 11.36
C SER A 35 -12.52 20.70 12.22
N LYS A 36 -12.79 21.98 12.49
CA LYS A 36 -13.95 22.41 13.29
C LYS A 36 -15.29 22.01 12.65
N THR A 37 -15.33 22.01 11.34
CA THR A 37 -16.46 21.58 10.52
C THR A 37 -15.96 20.56 9.49
N VAL A 38 -16.84 19.72 8.96
CA VAL A 38 -16.48 18.81 7.88
C VAL A 38 -15.96 19.62 6.69
N PRO A 39 -14.73 19.37 6.21
CA PRO A 39 -14.20 20.11 5.07
C PRO A 39 -15.11 19.97 3.84
N ILE A 40 -15.29 21.07 3.12
CA ILE A 40 -16.05 21.11 1.86
C ILE A 40 -15.16 20.83 0.65
N SER A 41 -13.83 20.86 0.84
CA SER A 41 -12.86 20.60 -0.21
C SER A 41 -11.86 19.54 0.23
N VAL A 42 -11.56 18.59 -0.66
CA VAL A 42 -10.51 17.57 -0.49
C VAL A 42 -9.12 18.20 -0.31
N HIS A 43 -8.94 19.43 -0.82
CA HIS A 43 -7.68 20.16 -0.73
C HIS A 43 -7.45 20.84 0.63
N SER A 44 -8.48 20.87 1.49
CA SER A 44 -8.38 21.29 2.90
C SER A 44 -8.58 20.14 3.89
N LEU A 45 -8.46 18.90 3.42
CA LEU A 45 -8.69 17.69 4.20
C LEU A 45 -7.50 17.41 5.12
N ARG A 46 -7.73 17.38 6.44
CA ARG A 46 -6.74 16.97 7.43
C ARG A 46 -6.75 15.46 7.60
N TYR A 47 -5.67 14.90 8.10
CA TYR A 47 -5.59 13.45 8.38
C TYR A 47 -6.63 13.01 9.41
N ALA A 48 -6.94 13.86 10.40
CA ALA A 48 -7.96 13.60 11.41
C ALA A 48 -9.41 13.66 10.87
N ASP A 49 -9.63 14.21 9.69
CA ASP A 49 -10.95 14.28 9.07
C ASP A 49 -11.33 12.99 8.33
N ILE A 50 -10.36 12.08 8.10
CA ILE A 50 -10.63 10.78 7.49
C ILE A 50 -11.41 9.92 8.48
N GLU A 51 -12.63 9.55 8.09
CA GLU A 51 -13.50 8.67 8.88
C GLU A 51 -13.44 7.22 8.38
N TYR A 52 -13.22 7.03 7.07
CA TYR A 52 -13.20 5.70 6.47
C TYR A 52 -11.94 5.48 5.63
N VAL A 53 -11.38 4.27 5.76
CA VAL A 53 -10.26 3.82 4.93
C VAL A 53 -10.67 2.57 4.17
N ALA A 54 -10.33 2.52 2.89
CA ALA A 54 -10.58 1.38 2.02
C ALA A 54 -9.35 1.10 1.14
N ALA A 55 -9.23 -0.11 0.62
CA ALA A 55 -8.15 -0.47 -0.30
C ALA A 55 -8.64 -1.44 -1.37
N ILE A 56 -8.16 -1.24 -2.60
CA ILE A 56 -8.28 -2.15 -3.73
C ILE A 56 -6.88 -2.43 -4.28
N GLY A 57 -6.68 -3.58 -4.91
CA GLY A 57 -5.38 -3.99 -5.42
C GLY A 57 -5.24 -5.52 -5.44
N ASP A 58 -4.01 -5.97 -5.38
CA ASP A 58 -3.63 -7.38 -5.50
C ASP A 58 -3.27 -8.05 -4.14
N SER A 59 -2.44 -9.07 -4.20
CA SER A 59 -1.93 -9.82 -3.05
C SER A 59 -1.11 -8.96 -2.06
N LEU A 60 -0.44 -7.90 -2.52
CA LEU A 60 0.26 -6.96 -1.64
C LEU A 60 -0.73 -6.14 -0.80
N THR A 61 -1.90 -5.82 -1.36
CA THR A 61 -3.00 -5.18 -0.63
C THR A 61 -3.67 -6.15 0.33
N ALA A 62 -3.80 -7.42 -0.04
CA ALA A 62 -4.30 -8.50 0.82
C ALA A 62 -3.27 -8.95 1.88
N ALA A 63 -2.00 -8.53 1.76
CA ALA A 63 -0.87 -8.91 2.60
C ALA A 63 -0.63 -10.42 2.64
N ASN A 64 -0.59 -11.07 1.46
CA ASN A 64 -0.27 -12.48 1.33
C ASN A 64 1.09 -12.78 1.97
N GLY A 65 1.15 -13.82 2.79
CA GLY A 65 2.37 -14.28 3.42
C GLY A 65 3.00 -13.36 4.48
N ALA A 66 2.40 -12.17 4.75
CA ALA A 66 3.03 -11.16 5.61
C ALA A 66 3.40 -11.67 7.01
N GLY A 67 2.57 -12.52 7.60
CA GLY A 67 2.82 -13.13 8.91
C GLY A 67 3.34 -14.57 8.83
N ALA A 68 3.79 -15.03 7.66
CA ALA A 68 4.30 -16.39 7.47
C ALA A 68 5.69 -16.55 8.08
N ASN A 69 5.92 -17.69 8.73
CA ASN A 69 7.27 -18.08 9.15
C ASN A 69 8.13 -18.39 7.92
N LYS A 70 9.42 -18.07 7.98
CA LYS A 70 10.35 -18.29 6.85
C LYS A 70 10.42 -19.74 6.37
N ASP A 71 10.18 -20.69 7.26
CA ASP A 71 10.23 -22.12 6.98
C ASP A 71 8.88 -22.69 6.50
N ASP A 72 7.84 -21.83 6.34
CA ASP A 72 6.50 -22.23 5.90
C ASP A 72 6.09 -21.52 4.60
N PRO A 73 6.56 -22.01 3.45
CA PRO A 73 6.22 -21.41 2.16
C PRO A 73 4.73 -21.52 1.80
N LEU A 74 4.01 -22.50 2.36
CA LEU A 74 2.57 -22.63 2.11
C LEU A 74 1.75 -21.53 2.77
N ALA A 75 2.27 -20.92 3.83
CA ALA A 75 1.62 -19.79 4.50
C ALA A 75 1.58 -18.52 3.66
N VAL A 76 2.26 -18.47 2.51
CA VAL A 76 2.15 -17.37 1.53
C VAL A 76 0.72 -17.26 0.97
N ALA A 77 -0.01 -18.36 0.88
CA ALA A 77 -1.42 -18.35 0.47
C ALA A 77 -2.35 -17.68 1.49
N ILE A 78 -1.89 -17.47 2.73
CA ILE A 78 -2.70 -16.84 3.78
C ILE A 78 -2.64 -15.32 3.63
N GLN A 79 -3.81 -14.70 3.60
CA GLN A 79 -3.97 -13.26 3.50
C GLN A 79 -3.98 -12.64 4.91
N TYR A 80 -2.86 -12.06 5.32
CA TYR A 80 -2.68 -11.41 6.63
C TYR A 80 -3.15 -9.94 6.57
N ARG A 81 -4.41 -9.71 6.16
CA ARG A 81 -4.97 -8.39 5.86
C ARG A 81 -4.75 -7.36 6.96
N GLY A 82 -4.74 -7.79 8.22
CA GLY A 82 -4.46 -6.92 9.36
C GLY A 82 -3.05 -6.33 9.38
N LEU A 83 -2.11 -6.89 8.62
CA LEU A 83 -0.71 -6.44 8.53
C LEU A 83 -0.41 -5.63 7.25
N THR A 84 -1.40 -5.37 6.38
CA THR A 84 -1.13 -4.64 5.14
C THR A 84 -0.67 -3.20 5.41
N PHE A 85 0.25 -2.72 4.59
CA PHE A 85 0.87 -1.39 4.71
C PHE A 85 -0.14 -0.24 4.70
N SER A 86 -1.25 -0.37 3.97
CA SER A 86 -2.24 0.68 3.78
C SER A 86 -3.33 0.67 4.86
N VAL A 87 -4.21 -0.32 4.83
CA VAL A 87 -5.40 -0.37 5.69
C VAL A 87 -5.34 -1.46 6.76
N GLY A 88 -4.16 -2.01 7.06
CA GLY A 88 -3.98 -3.00 8.13
C GLY A 88 -4.14 -2.37 9.51
N GLY A 89 -4.96 -2.98 10.36
CA GLY A 89 -5.27 -2.46 11.68
C GLY A 89 -4.85 -3.35 12.85
N ASP A 90 -4.10 -4.42 12.58
CA ASP A 90 -3.55 -5.28 13.63
C ASP A 90 -2.48 -4.55 14.43
N LYS A 91 -2.35 -4.94 15.69
CA LYS A 91 -1.41 -4.33 16.63
C LYS A 91 -1.69 -2.83 16.86
N THR A 92 -0.69 -2.11 17.36
CA THR A 92 -0.73 -0.66 17.53
C THR A 92 0.38 -0.02 16.69
N LEU A 93 0.33 1.30 16.49
CA LEU A 93 1.42 2.00 15.81
C LEU A 93 2.77 1.80 16.51
N ASP A 94 2.77 1.59 17.82
CA ASP A 94 3.99 1.36 18.59
C ASP A 94 4.67 0.02 18.22
N GLU A 95 3.89 -0.91 17.64
CA GLU A 95 4.34 -2.28 17.29
C GLU A 95 4.43 -2.52 15.78
N HIS A 96 3.50 -1.93 14.99
CA HIS A 96 3.39 -2.14 13.55
C HIS A 96 2.96 -0.88 12.83
N VAL A 97 3.78 -0.37 11.93
CA VAL A 97 3.45 0.79 11.11
C VAL A 97 2.56 0.36 9.94
N SER A 98 1.35 0.89 9.90
CA SER A 98 0.46 0.91 8.73
C SER A 98 -0.18 2.30 8.63
N ILE A 99 -0.71 2.67 7.46
CA ILE A 99 -1.41 3.96 7.35
C ILE A 99 -2.63 4.00 8.25
N ALA A 100 -3.38 2.90 8.38
CA ALA A 100 -4.50 2.82 9.31
C ALA A 100 -4.06 3.05 10.76
N ASN A 101 -2.96 2.44 11.22
CA ASN A 101 -2.46 2.63 12.58
C ASN A 101 -1.94 4.06 12.82
N ILE A 102 -1.37 4.71 11.80
CA ILE A 102 -1.02 6.14 11.87
C ILE A 102 -2.29 6.98 11.97
N LEU A 103 -3.29 6.75 11.10
CA LEU A 103 -4.54 7.50 11.11
C LEU A 103 -5.31 7.37 12.43
N LYS A 104 -5.24 6.21 13.11
CA LYS A 104 -5.80 6.04 14.46
C LYS A 104 -5.22 7.01 15.50
N ARG A 105 -3.99 7.52 15.30
CA ARG A 105 -3.41 8.58 16.16
C ARG A 105 -4.06 9.94 15.93
N PHE A 106 -4.57 10.21 14.71
CA PHE A 106 -5.28 11.43 14.36
C PHE A 106 -6.79 11.32 14.64
N ASN A 107 -7.40 10.19 14.29
CA ASN A 107 -8.81 9.88 14.49
C ASN A 107 -8.96 8.45 15.04
N PRO A 108 -9.11 8.28 16.35
CA PRO A 108 -9.27 6.95 16.96
C PRO A 108 -10.51 6.17 16.46
N ASN A 109 -11.48 6.87 15.86
CA ASN A 109 -12.72 6.30 15.35
C ASN A 109 -12.65 5.96 13.85
N VAL A 110 -11.48 6.06 13.21
CA VAL A 110 -11.36 5.66 11.81
C VAL A 110 -11.83 4.23 11.61
N PHE A 111 -12.65 4.00 10.57
CA PHE A 111 -13.29 2.70 10.30
C PHE A 111 -12.91 2.18 8.91
N GLY A 112 -13.06 0.87 8.70
CA GLY A 112 -12.85 0.22 7.40
C GLY A 112 -11.53 -0.53 7.27
N TYR A 113 -10.62 -0.38 8.23
CA TYR A 113 -9.36 -1.12 8.24
C TYR A 113 -9.58 -2.62 8.49
N SER A 114 -8.72 -3.43 7.88
CA SER A 114 -8.74 -4.89 8.03
C SER A 114 -7.99 -5.37 9.27
N ILE A 115 -8.37 -6.55 9.78
CA ILE A 115 -7.77 -7.18 10.95
C ILE A 115 -7.56 -8.68 10.75
N GLY A 116 -6.47 -9.22 11.30
CA GLY A 116 -6.17 -10.65 11.27
C GLY A 116 -6.01 -11.20 9.85
N THR A 117 -6.38 -12.46 9.70
CA THR A 117 -6.30 -13.21 8.43
C THR A 117 -7.69 -13.51 7.87
N GLY A 118 -7.81 -13.50 6.54
CA GLY A 118 -9.06 -13.87 5.85
C GLY A 118 -9.14 -13.34 4.42
N SER A 119 -10.02 -13.94 3.63
CA SER A 119 -10.32 -13.52 2.26
C SER A 119 -11.08 -12.18 2.19
N ALA A 120 -11.15 -11.61 0.98
CA ALA A 120 -11.81 -10.30 0.77
C ALA A 120 -13.30 -10.31 1.11
N ASP A 121 -13.99 -11.45 0.96
CA ASP A 121 -15.40 -11.63 1.28
C ASP A 121 -15.68 -11.79 2.78
N ASN A 122 -14.67 -12.04 3.59
CA ASN A 122 -14.82 -12.12 5.04
C ASN A 122 -14.91 -10.71 5.66
N TRP A 123 -16.11 -10.16 5.73
CA TRP A 123 -16.36 -8.82 6.29
C TRP A 123 -15.75 -8.61 7.69
N ALA A 124 -15.80 -9.61 8.56
CA ALA A 124 -15.27 -9.50 9.93
C ALA A 124 -13.76 -9.22 9.93
N LYS A 125 -13.03 -9.63 8.89
CA LYS A 125 -11.59 -9.50 8.74
C LYS A 125 -11.19 -8.42 7.75
N ALA A 126 -11.75 -8.47 6.55
CA ALA A 126 -11.39 -7.60 5.46
C ALA A 126 -11.97 -6.17 5.58
N LYS A 127 -13.19 -6.04 6.10
CA LYS A 127 -13.90 -4.75 6.11
C LYS A 127 -13.89 -4.12 4.70
N LEU A 128 -13.24 -2.96 4.55
CA LEU A 128 -13.12 -2.24 3.28
C LEU A 128 -11.79 -2.51 2.55
N ASN A 129 -11.07 -3.58 2.89
CA ASN A 129 -9.94 -4.07 2.10
C ASN A 129 -10.46 -5.12 1.10
N ALA A 130 -10.66 -4.72 -0.15
CA ALA A 130 -11.12 -5.58 -1.24
C ALA A 130 -10.00 -6.11 -2.14
N GLY A 131 -8.72 -5.96 -1.77
CA GLY A 131 -7.60 -6.51 -2.53
C GLY A 131 -7.74 -8.02 -2.74
N ILE A 132 -7.48 -8.49 -3.96
CA ILE A 132 -7.61 -9.90 -4.35
C ILE A 132 -6.26 -10.43 -4.84
N PRO A 133 -5.72 -11.52 -4.25
CA PRO A 133 -4.47 -12.12 -4.73
C PRO A 133 -4.53 -12.45 -6.22
N GLY A 134 -3.47 -12.14 -6.95
CA GLY A 134 -3.39 -12.37 -8.40
C GLY A 134 -4.14 -11.34 -9.27
N ALA A 135 -4.77 -10.33 -8.69
CA ALA A 135 -5.51 -9.32 -9.46
C ALA A 135 -4.60 -8.51 -10.38
N HIS A 136 -5.08 -8.27 -11.59
CA HIS A 136 -4.53 -7.36 -12.58
C HIS A 136 -5.28 -6.02 -12.55
N ALA A 137 -4.80 -5.02 -13.29
CA ALA A 137 -5.46 -3.72 -13.36
C ALA A 137 -6.92 -3.79 -13.84
N VAL A 138 -7.25 -4.75 -14.71
CA VAL A 138 -8.62 -4.99 -15.18
C VAL A 138 -9.57 -5.34 -14.04
N ASP A 139 -9.11 -6.05 -13.02
CA ASP A 139 -9.91 -6.50 -11.89
C ASP A 139 -10.26 -5.37 -10.91
N LEU A 140 -9.52 -4.25 -10.97
CA LEU A 140 -9.83 -3.07 -10.14
C LEU A 140 -11.24 -2.52 -10.40
N VAL A 141 -11.79 -2.71 -11.60
CA VAL A 141 -13.13 -2.24 -11.93
C VAL A 141 -14.16 -2.95 -11.06
N GLU A 142 -14.07 -4.26 -10.94
CA GLU A 142 -14.96 -5.05 -10.09
C GLU A 142 -14.72 -4.79 -8.60
N GLN A 143 -13.46 -4.63 -8.20
CA GLN A 143 -13.14 -4.26 -6.82
C GLN A 143 -13.68 -2.88 -6.44
N ALA A 144 -13.69 -1.91 -7.37
CA ALA A 144 -14.32 -0.61 -7.15
C ALA A 144 -15.83 -0.73 -6.96
N HIS A 145 -16.50 -1.57 -7.74
CA HIS A 145 -17.91 -1.88 -7.56
C HIS A 145 -18.18 -2.51 -6.18
N ASP A 146 -17.36 -3.47 -5.78
CA ASP A 146 -17.51 -4.13 -4.48
C ASP A 146 -17.30 -3.16 -3.31
N ILE A 147 -16.29 -2.27 -3.36
CA ILE A 147 -16.06 -1.26 -2.33
C ILE A 147 -17.21 -0.27 -2.24
N VAL A 148 -17.72 0.21 -3.38
CA VAL A 148 -18.89 1.11 -3.40
C VAL A 148 -20.09 0.42 -2.76
N ARG A 149 -20.39 -0.82 -3.15
CA ARG A 149 -21.47 -1.62 -2.57
C ARG A 149 -21.30 -1.77 -1.05
N ARG A 150 -20.13 -2.18 -0.57
CA ARG A 150 -19.86 -2.36 0.86
C ARG A 150 -20.04 -1.06 1.65
N ILE A 151 -19.59 0.06 1.10
CA ILE A 151 -19.68 1.38 1.74
C ILE A 151 -21.14 1.87 1.77
N GLN A 152 -21.91 1.67 0.70
CA GLN A 152 -23.29 2.14 0.62
C GLN A 152 -24.28 1.28 1.40
N GLU A 153 -24.05 -0.04 1.44
CA GLU A 153 -24.95 -0.98 2.11
C GLU A 153 -24.70 -1.11 3.62
N HIS A 154 -23.51 -0.71 4.10
CA HIS A 154 -23.19 -0.90 5.50
C HIS A 154 -23.80 0.20 6.38
N PRO A 155 -24.68 -0.15 7.35
CA PRO A 155 -25.48 0.84 8.11
C PRO A 155 -24.64 1.77 9.00
N GLU A 156 -23.40 1.41 9.33
CA GLU A 156 -22.50 2.23 10.17
C GLU A 156 -21.71 3.25 9.35
N ILE A 157 -21.85 3.27 8.02
CA ILE A 157 -21.06 4.12 7.12
C ILE A 157 -21.90 5.27 6.58
N ASP A 158 -21.68 6.49 7.09
CA ASP A 158 -22.22 7.73 6.54
C ASP A 158 -21.36 8.16 5.33
N TYR A 159 -21.54 7.46 4.20
CA TYR A 159 -20.69 7.67 3.02
C TYR A 159 -20.91 9.03 2.34
N GLN A 160 -22.07 9.64 2.51
CA GLN A 160 -22.40 10.92 1.87
C GLN A 160 -21.73 12.11 2.56
N ASN A 161 -21.60 12.08 3.89
CA ASN A 161 -21.19 13.22 4.66
C ASN A 161 -19.75 13.12 5.20
N LYS A 162 -19.16 11.93 5.22
CA LYS A 162 -17.86 11.67 5.85
C LYS A 162 -16.77 11.42 4.81
N TRP A 163 -15.55 11.87 5.11
CA TRP A 163 -14.40 11.72 4.24
C TRP A 163 -13.82 10.30 4.25
N LYS A 164 -13.46 9.83 3.07
CA LYS A 164 -12.87 8.52 2.80
C LYS A 164 -11.51 8.64 2.15
N ALA A 165 -10.57 7.76 2.54
CA ALA A 165 -9.33 7.54 1.82
C ALA A 165 -9.35 6.13 1.20
N VAL A 166 -9.20 6.05 -0.11
CA VAL A 166 -9.11 4.77 -0.85
C VAL A 166 -7.68 4.59 -1.33
N PHE A 167 -7.05 3.50 -0.92
CA PHE A 167 -5.68 3.16 -1.29
C PHE A 167 -5.66 2.18 -2.44
N ILE A 168 -4.75 2.39 -3.40
CA ILE A 168 -4.57 1.52 -4.57
C ILE A 168 -3.10 1.17 -4.72
N LEU A 169 -2.80 -0.13 -4.87
CA LEU A 169 -1.52 -0.65 -5.37
C LEU A 169 -1.85 -1.80 -6.32
N ILE A 170 -1.40 -1.69 -7.58
CA ILE A 170 -1.68 -2.66 -8.63
C ILE A 170 -0.58 -2.58 -9.72
N GLY A 171 -0.41 -3.65 -10.48
CA GLY A 171 0.44 -3.69 -11.67
C GLY A 171 1.54 -4.76 -11.61
N ALA A 172 1.82 -5.34 -10.44
CA ALA A 172 2.83 -6.39 -10.33
C ALA A 172 2.45 -7.63 -11.16
N ASN A 173 1.20 -8.09 -11.07
CA ASN A 173 0.72 -9.23 -11.85
C ASN A 173 0.65 -8.94 -13.35
N ASP A 174 0.21 -7.72 -13.73
CA ASP A 174 0.22 -7.26 -15.12
C ASP A 174 1.65 -7.35 -15.68
N MET A 175 2.63 -6.87 -14.92
CA MET A 175 4.05 -6.89 -15.32
C MET A 175 4.60 -8.31 -15.43
N CYS A 176 4.17 -9.22 -14.55
CA CYS A 176 4.56 -10.64 -14.60
C CYS A 176 4.06 -11.37 -15.85
N HIS A 177 3.06 -10.83 -16.55
CA HIS A 177 2.51 -11.38 -17.80
C HIS A 177 2.86 -10.55 -19.05
N TYR A 178 3.41 -9.36 -18.88
CA TYR A 178 3.67 -8.39 -19.96
C TYR A 178 4.46 -8.98 -21.13
N CYS A 179 5.51 -9.76 -20.88
CA CYS A 179 6.37 -10.36 -21.91
C CYS A 179 5.65 -11.39 -22.79
N SER A 180 4.63 -12.08 -22.23
CA SER A 180 3.86 -13.09 -22.95
C SER A 180 2.56 -12.56 -23.56
N GLU A 181 1.99 -11.49 -22.98
CA GLU A 181 0.70 -10.93 -23.38
C GLU A 181 0.74 -9.39 -23.55
N PRO A 182 1.73 -8.83 -24.29
CA PRO A 182 1.99 -7.39 -24.32
C PRO A 182 0.80 -6.55 -24.84
N ASN A 183 -0.10 -7.16 -25.62
CA ASN A 183 -1.30 -6.49 -26.11
C ASN A 183 -2.41 -6.42 -25.03
N GLN A 184 -2.47 -7.36 -24.12
CA GLN A 184 -3.42 -7.37 -23.00
C GLN A 184 -2.93 -6.50 -21.86
N GLU A 185 -1.63 -6.59 -21.57
CA GLU A 185 -0.94 -5.86 -20.52
C GLU A 185 -0.29 -4.56 -21.03
N SER A 186 -0.82 -3.94 -22.08
CA SER A 186 -0.27 -2.68 -22.58
C SER A 186 -0.46 -1.54 -21.59
N GLY A 187 0.49 -0.61 -21.53
CA GLY A 187 0.44 0.54 -20.65
C GLY A 187 -0.84 1.38 -20.80
N ASP A 188 -1.42 1.47 -22.00
CA ASP A 188 -2.67 2.19 -22.23
C ASP A 188 -3.87 1.45 -21.62
N LYS A 189 -3.95 0.13 -21.76
CA LYS A 189 -5.01 -0.66 -21.11
C LYS A 189 -4.89 -0.63 -19.59
N PHE A 190 -3.67 -0.77 -19.07
CA PHE A 190 -3.37 -0.62 -17.66
C PHE A 190 -3.90 0.72 -17.11
N ARG A 191 -3.56 1.84 -17.78
CA ARG A 191 -4.08 3.17 -17.44
C ARG A 191 -5.61 3.21 -17.51
N ASP A 192 -6.21 2.70 -18.56
CA ASP A 192 -7.64 2.83 -18.83
C ASP A 192 -8.49 2.01 -17.83
N TYR A 193 -8.03 0.85 -17.38
CA TYR A 193 -8.66 0.09 -16.31
C TYR A 193 -8.61 0.83 -14.96
N ILE A 194 -7.44 1.37 -14.60
CA ILE A 194 -7.30 2.19 -13.38
C ILE A 194 -8.20 3.42 -13.48
N LYS A 195 -8.20 4.10 -14.62
CA LYS A 195 -9.07 5.26 -14.88
C LYS A 195 -10.55 4.91 -14.68
N SER A 196 -11.00 3.82 -15.26
CA SER A 196 -12.39 3.36 -15.17
C SER A 196 -12.78 3.09 -13.71
N SER A 197 -11.91 2.41 -12.96
CA SER A 197 -12.13 2.11 -11.54
C SER A 197 -12.25 3.38 -10.69
N ILE A 198 -11.35 4.36 -10.91
CA ILE A 198 -11.35 5.62 -10.13
C ILE A 198 -12.53 6.51 -10.54
N LEU A 199 -12.93 6.50 -11.83
CA LEU A 199 -14.13 7.23 -12.27
C LEU A 199 -15.38 6.66 -11.63
N TYR A 200 -15.49 5.33 -11.51
CA TYR A 200 -16.61 4.70 -10.81
C TYR A 200 -16.65 5.09 -9.33
N LEU A 201 -15.48 5.08 -8.64
CA LEU A 201 -15.41 5.58 -7.26
C LEU A 201 -15.86 7.04 -7.17
N LYS A 202 -15.43 7.90 -8.10
CA LYS A 202 -15.79 9.33 -8.13
C LYS A 202 -17.29 9.55 -8.32
N GLU A 203 -17.92 8.78 -9.17
CA GLU A 203 -19.34 8.87 -9.46
C GLU A 203 -20.22 8.46 -8.26
N HIS A 204 -19.77 7.48 -7.46
CA HIS A 204 -20.59 6.84 -6.44
C HIS A 204 -20.19 7.16 -5.00
N LEU A 205 -18.98 7.70 -4.75
CA LEU A 205 -18.47 8.01 -3.42
C LEU A 205 -18.05 9.48 -3.32
N PRO A 206 -18.93 10.40 -2.93
CA PRO A 206 -18.55 11.78 -2.63
C PRO A 206 -17.56 11.81 -1.45
N LYS A 207 -16.85 12.93 -1.29
CA LYS A 207 -15.88 13.12 -0.20
C LYS A 207 -14.84 12.02 -0.12
N THR A 208 -14.13 11.80 -1.23
CA THR A 208 -13.14 10.71 -1.35
C THR A 208 -11.80 11.25 -1.88
N ILE A 209 -10.72 10.87 -1.22
CA ILE A 209 -9.37 10.98 -1.74
C ILE A 209 -8.85 9.60 -2.12
N VAL A 210 -8.39 9.44 -3.36
CA VAL A 210 -7.71 8.24 -3.83
C VAL A 210 -6.20 8.44 -3.70
N ILE A 211 -5.54 7.55 -3.00
CA ILE A 211 -4.09 7.54 -2.74
C ILE A 211 -3.53 6.31 -3.45
N MET A 212 -2.88 6.53 -4.59
CA MET A 212 -2.35 5.44 -5.39
C MET A 212 -0.84 5.35 -5.21
N THR A 213 -0.35 4.22 -4.74
CA THR A 213 1.07 3.90 -4.72
C THR A 213 1.56 3.67 -6.14
N GLY A 214 2.63 4.36 -6.53
CA GLY A 214 3.27 4.17 -7.82
C GLY A 214 3.83 2.75 -7.97
N MET A 215 3.82 2.26 -9.20
CA MET A 215 4.42 0.96 -9.54
C MET A 215 5.92 0.98 -9.20
N PHE A 216 6.49 -0.17 -8.92
CA PHE A 216 7.91 -0.36 -8.67
C PHE A 216 8.58 -1.18 -9.79
N ASP A 217 9.90 -1.14 -9.83
CA ASP A 217 10.67 -1.88 -10.83
C ASP A 217 10.72 -3.38 -10.47
N MET A 218 10.02 -4.20 -11.24
CA MET A 218 9.97 -5.65 -11.06
C MET A 218 11.30 -6.34 -11.36
N GLY A 219 12.23 -5.69 -12.07
CA GLY A 219 13.59 -6.19 -12.29
C GLY A 219 14.39 -6.40 -11.00
N MET A 220 13.92 -5.81 -9.87
CA MET A 220 14.52 -6.10 -8.56
C MET A 220 14.39 -7.57 -8.15
N LEU A 221 13.37 -8.30 -8.60
CA LEU A 221 13.18 -9.73 -8.29
C LEU A 221 14.36 -10.57 -8.79
N ARG A 222 14.86 -10.30 -10.01
CA ARG A 222 16.04 -10.98 -10.55
C ARG A 222 17.29 -10.79 -9.68
N LYS A 223 17.39 -9.63 -9.02
CA LYS A 223 18.48 -9.37 -8.09
C LYS A 223 18.31 -10.13 -6.77
N ILE A 224 17.07 -10.33 -6.33
CA ILE A 224 16.73 -11.16 -5.16
C ILE A 224 17.06 -12.62 -5.46
N ASP A 225 16.69 -13.11 -6.63
CA ASP A 225 16.85 -14.49 -7.06
C ASP A 225 18.29 -14.93 -7.21
N LYS A 226 19.21 -14.00 -7.42
CA LYS A 226 20.61 -14.31 -7.66
C LYS A 226 21.22 -15.06 -6.48
N GLY A 227 21.47 -16.35 -6.71
CA GLY A 227 22.01 -17.24 -5.68
C GLY A 227 20.97 -17.83 -4.72
N GLN A 228 19.67 -17.64 -4.99
CA GLN A 228 18.54 -18.14 -4.19
C GLN A 228 17.71 -19.13 -5.02
N ALA A 229 18.18 -20.37 -5.15
CA ALA A 229 17.52 -21.38 -6.00
C ALA A 229 16.04 -21.64 -5.63
N PHE A 230 15.68 -21.47 -4.36
CA PHE A 230 14.30 -21.61 -3.90
C PHE A 230 13.42 -20.48 -4.47
N CYS A 231 13.86 -19.23 -4.39
CA CYS A 231 13.14 -18.06 -4.93
C CYS A 231 12.98 -18.19 -6.45
N GLN A 232 14.06 -18.53 -7.16
CA GLN A 232 14.02 -18.79 -8.61
C GLN A 232 12.97 -19.85 -8.97
N GLY A 233 12.89 -20.93 -8.20
CA GLY A 233 11.92 -22.01 -8.44
C GLY A 233 10.47 -21.56 -8.26
N LEU A 234 10.18 -20.68 -7.31
CA LEU A 234 8.85 -20.12 -7.08
C LEU A 234 8.47 -19.10 -8.16
N HIS A 235 9.38 -18.18 -8.52
CA HIS A 235 9.10 -17.11 -9.48
C HIS A 235 8.84 -17.63 -10.91
N LEU A 236 9.29 -18.86 -11.27
CA LEU A 236 8.85 -19.53 -12.50
C LEU A 236 7.32 -19.64 -12.64
N PHE A 237 6.62 -19.71 -11.50
CA PHE A 237 5.16 -19.82 -11.46
C PHE A 237 4.48 -18.49 -11.11
N GLU A 238 5.12 -17.66 -10.30
CA GLU A 238 4.53 -16.42 -9.77
C GLU A 238 4.73 -15.24 -10.71
N CYS A 239 5.86 -15.18 -11.45
CA CYS A 239 6.18 -14.05 -12.33
C CYS A 239 6.91 -14.52 -13.59
N LYS A 240 6.16 -14.89 -14.63
CA LYS A 240 6.72 -15.47 -15.86
C LYS A 240 7.76 -14.54 -16.52
N CYS A 241 7.49 -13.24 -16.61
CA CYS A 241 8.40 -12.31 -17.30
C CYS A 241 9.69 -12.03 -16.52
N GLU A 242 9.66 -12.19 -15.20
CA GLU A 242 10.86 -12.14 -14.38
C GLU A 242 11.78 -13.31 -14.69
N SER A 243 11.22 -14.52 -14.81
CA SER A 243 11.95 -15.77 -15.06
C SER A 243 12.31 -15.99 -16.53
N ASP A 244 11.75 -15.21 -17.46
CA ASP A 244 12.01 -15.30 -18.89
C ASP A 244 13.36 -14.65 -19.23
N THR A 245 14.35 -15.45 -19.60
CA THR A 245 15.70 -14.98 -19.96
C THR A 245 15.75 -14.23 -21.30
N ASP A 246 14.76 -14.42 -22.19
CA ASP A 246 14.65 -13.70 -23.46
C ASP A 246 14.08 -12.28 -23.26
N PHE A 247 13.42 -12.03 -22.13
CA PHE A 247 12.95 -10.71 -21.71
C PHE A 247 14.01 -10.06 -20.80
N THR A 248 14.76 -9.12 -21.36
CA THR A 248 15.96 -8.55 -20.72
C THR A 248 15.63 -7.68 -19.50
N ASP A 249 16.61 -7.44 -18.62
CA ASP A 249 16.47 -6.52 -17.47
C ASP A 249 16.07 -5.11 -17.92
N GLN A 250 16.58 -4.65 -19.08
CA GLN A 250 16.22 -3.34 -19.64
C GLN A 250 14.76 -3.31 -20.10
N GLU A 251 14.27 -4.37 -20.75
CA GLU A 251 12.86 -4.45 -21.17
C GLU A 251 11.90 -4.48 -19.98
N ILE A 252 12.23 -5.21 -18.90
CA ILE A 252 11.45 -5.15 -17.64
C ILE A 252 11.43 -3.73 -17.09
N HIS A 253 12.60 -3.09 -17.00
CA HIS A 253 12.73 -1.73 -16.50
C HIS A 253 11.88 -0.75 -17.33
N ASP A 254 12.00 -0.81 -18.65
CA ASP A 254 11.27 0.10 -19.58
C ASP A 254 9.75 -0.12 -19.47
N ALA A 255 9.31 -1.36 -19.36
CA ALA A 255 7.91 -1.68 -19.18
C ALA A 255 7.37 -1.18 -17.81
N CYS A 256 8.13 -1.34 -16.73
CA CYS A 256 7.77 -0.76 -15.42
C CYS A 256 7.71 0.78 -15.49
N LYS A 257 8.68 1.42 -16.14
CA LYS A 257 8.67 2.88 -16.35
C LYS A 257 7.47 3.35 -17.19
N LEU A 258 7.08 2.57 -18.19
CA LEU A 258 5.86 2.83 -18.95
C LEU A 258 4.64 2.83 -18.03
N TYR A 259 4.47 1.82 -17.18
CA TYR A 259 3.35 1.76 -16.23
C TYR A 259 3.34 2.93 -15.25
N MET A 260 4.51 3.29 -14.68
CA MET A 260 4.66 4.46 -13.81
C MET A 260 4.25 5.75 -14.51
N SER A 261 4.66 5.93 -15.78
CA SER A 261 4.26 7.09 -16.58
C SER A 261 2.76 7.14 -16.84
N LYS A 262 2.13 5.98 -17.08
CA LYS A 262 0.69 5.86 -17.27
C LYS A 262 -0.12 6.16 -16.01
N GLN A 263 0.40 5.81 -14.83
CA GLN A 263 -0.18 6.24 -13.56
C GLN A 263 -0.08 7.76 -13.40
N GLN A 264 1.08 8.35 -13.70
CA GLN A 264 1.29 9.79 -13.61
C GLN A 264 0.38 10.57 -14.58
N GLU A 265 0.17 10.08 -15.82
CA GLU A 265 -0.77 10.67 -16.78
C GLU A 265 -2.18 10.86 -16.18
N LEU A 266 -2.65 9.94 -15.33
CA LEU A 266 -3.97 10.06 -14.70
C LEU A 266 -4.07 11.25 -13.75
N GLN A 267 -3.02 11.50 -12.97
CA GLN A 267 -2.98 12.67 -12.08
C GLN A 267 -2.83 13.97 -12.89
N ASP A 268 -1.99 13.98 -13.93
CA ASP A 268 -1.68 15.18 -14.71
C ASP A 268 -2.87 15.64 -15.58
N GLN A 269 -3.72 14.72 -16.02
CA GLN A 269 -4.95 15.04 -16.75
C GLN A 269 -5.97 15.82 -15.92
N ALA A 270 -5.82 15.88 -14.60
CA ALA A 270 -6.70 16.59 -13.65
C ALA A 270 -8.20 16.22 -13.75
N ILE A 271 -8.55 15.13 -14.41
CA ILE A 271 -9.95 14.69 -14.58
C ILE A 271 -10.60 14.33 -13.24
N PHE A 272 -9.79 13.98 -12.25
CA PHE A 272 -10.22 13.66 -10.89
C PHE A 272 -10.30 14.89 -9.97
N ASP A 273 -9.77 16.04 -10.39
CA ASP A 273 -9.79 17.32 -9.68
C ASP A 273 -10.92 18.27 -10.16
N SER A 274 -11.89 17.75 -10.92
CA SER A 274 -12.97 18.56 -11.50
C SER A 274 -14.02 19.00 -10.47
N THR A 275 -14.05 18.37 -9.30
CA THR A 275 -14.91 18.71 -8.16
C THR A 275 -14.04 18.89 -6.91
N ASP A 276 -14.57 19.58 -5.89
CA ASP A 276 -13.84 19.79 -4.64
C ASP A 276 -13.96 18.63 -3.65
N ASP A 277 -14.80 17.63 -3.94
CA ASP A 277 -15.07 16.50 -3.05
C ASP A 277 -14.35 15.21 -3.46
N PHE A 278 -13.52 15.26 -4.52
CA PHE A 278 -12.77 14.10 -5.01
C PHE A 278 -11.42 14.51 -5.60
N THR A 279 -10.38 13.69 -5.37
CA THR A 279 -9.09 13.81 -6.06
C THR A 279 -8.33 12.49 -6.07
N LEU A 280 -7.39 12.35 -7.03
CA LEU A 280 -6.37 11.30 -7.10
C LEU A 280 -5.00 11.90 -6.79
N VAL A 281 -4.22 11.23 -5.94
CA VAL A 281 -2.81 11.58 -5.67
C VAL A 281 -1.93 10.34 -5.81
N ILE A 282 -0.95 10.42 -6.71
CA ILE A 282 0.07 9.38 -6.89
C ILE A 282 1.16 9.55 -5.83
N GLN A 283 1.62 8.44 -5.28
CA GLN A 283 2.73 8.35 -4.31
C GLN A 283 3.90 7.60 -4.96
N PRO A 284 4.86 8.32 -5.58
CA PRO A 284 5.86 7.71 -6.46
C PRO A 284 7.11 7.18 -5.76
N PHE A 285 7.11 7.03 -4.44
CA PHE A 285 8.31 6.71 -3.64
C PHE A 285 9.04 5.40 -4.04
N LEU A 286 8.43 4.54 -4.85
CA LEU A 286 9.02 3.32 -5.38
C LEU A 286 9.46 3.43 -6.86
N ASN A 287 9.11 4.54 -7.54
CA ASN A 287 9.25 4.63 -8.99
C ASN A 287 10.71 4.59 -9.48
N ASP A 288 11.64 5.13 -8.70
CA ASP A 288 13.07 5.16 -9.04
C ASP A 288 13.90 4.29 -8.09
N GLN A 289 13.28 3.25 -7.51
CA GLN A 289 13.94 2.29 -6.63
C GLN A 289 14.70 1.25 -7.45
N PRO A 290 16.04 1.35 -7.59
CA PRO A 290 16.78 0.53 -8.53
C PRO A 290 17.17 -0.85 -7.99
N ASN A 291 17.12 -1.02 -6.68
CA ASN A 291 17.59 -2.22 -5.99
C ASN A 291 16.61 -2.69 -4.93
N PRO A 292 16.53 -4.00 -4.69
CA PRO A 292 15.78 -4.54 -3.57
C PRO A 292 16.37 -4.06 -2.24
N PRO A 293 15.60 -4.16 -1.14
CA PRO A 293 16.13 -3.98 0.20
C PRO A 293 17.37 -4.85 0.41
N SER A 294 18.46 -4.28 0.94
CA SER A 294 19.73 -4.95 1.05
C SER A 294 20.30 -4.83 2.47
N ASN A 295 21.06 -5.86 2.85
CA ASN A 295 21.90 -5.85 4.04
C ASN A 295 23.15 -4.96 3.85
N PRO A 296 23.88 -4.62 4.92
CA PRO A 296 25.10 -3.80 4.82
C PRO A 296 26.20 -4.41 3.94
N ASP A 297 26.20 -5.71 3.73
CA ASP A 297 27.12 -6.44 2.85
C ASP A 297 26.69 -6.45 1.38
N GLY A 298 25.56 -5.81 1.07
CA GLY A 298 25.00 -5.74 -0.30
C GLY A 298 24.14 -6.93 -0.71
N THR A 299 24.00 -7.95 0.13
CA THR A 299 23.07 -9.06 -0.14
C THR A 299 21.61 -8.64 0.03
N PRO A 300 20.63 -9.23 -0.70
CA PRO A 300 19.24 -8.94 -0.49
C PRO A 300 18.79 -9.19 0.97
N ASN A 301 18.04 -8.25 1.53
CA ASN A 301 17.47 -8.40 2.87
C ASN A 301 16.19 -9.25 2.81
N MET A 302 16.35 -10.55 2.97
CA MET A 302 15.25 -11.51 2.92
C MET A 302 14.22 -11.36 4.05
N GLU A 303 14.52 -10.58 5.11
CA GLU A 303 13.54 -10.30 6.16
C GLU A 303 12.43 -9.35 5.71
N PHE A 304 12.69 -8.56 4.66
CA PHE A 304 11.70 -7.71 4.03
C PHE A 304 10.62 -8.50 3.29
N PHE A 305 10.93 -9.68 2.81
CA PHE A 305 10.03 -10.50 2.00
C PHE A 305 9.38 -11.62 2.81
N ALA A 306 8.23 -12.08 2.36
CA ALA A 306 7.60 -13.32 2.77
C ALA A 306 8.44 -14.53 2.32
N PRO A 307 8.10 -15.79 2.68
CA PRO A 307 8.88 -16.96 2.30
C PRO A 307 9.07 -17.19 0.80
N ASP A 308 8.20 -16.59 -0.04
CA ASP A 308 8.28 -16.69 -1.50
C ASP A 308 9.27 -15.70 -2.15
N CYS A 309 9.93 -14.86 -1.38
CA CYS A 309 10.89 -13.87 -1.89
C CYS A 309 10.26 -12.77 -2.76
N PHE A 310 8.94 -12.70 -2.82
CA PHE A 310 8.15 -11.79 -3.66
C PHE A 310 7.27 -10.87 -2.81
N HIS A 311 6.35 -11.46 -2.04
CA HIS A 311 5.44 -10.70 -1.18
C HIS A 311 6.19 -10.07 0.00
N PHE A 312 5.62 -9.02 0.56
CA PHE A 312 6.22 -8.34 1.72
C PHE A 312 5.92 -9.13 3.01
N SER A 313 6.94 -9.32 3.83
CA SER A 313 6.73 -9.75 5.23
C SER A 313 6.05 -8.64 6.03
N GLN A 314 5.66 -8.90 7.29
CA GLN A 314 5.14 -7.85 8.17
C GLN A 314 6.14 -6.69 8.33
N LEU A 315 7.45 -6.98 8.38
CA LEU A 315 8.49 -5.95 8.37
C LEU A 315 8.48 -5.14 7.07
N GLY A 316 8.38 -5.82 5.92
CA GLY A 316 8.29 -5.19 4.61
C GLY A 316 7.08 -4.27 4.50
N HIS A 317 5.91 -4.74 4.90
CA HIS A 317 4.70 -3.92 4.96
C HIS A 317 4.88 -2.68 5.83
N ALA A 318 5.48 -2.80 7.01
CA ALA A 318 5.69 -1.66 7.90
C ALA A 318 6.70 -0.64 7.34
N ILE A 319 7.77 -1.10 6.65
CA ILE A 319 8.72 -0.22 5.96
C ILE A 319 8.04 0.53 4.81
N VAL A 320 7.25 -0.19 3.98
CA VAL A 320 6.48 0.42 2.88
C VAL A 320 5.47 1.43 3.40
N ALA A 321 4.75 1.12 4.49
CA ALA A 321 3.81 2.04 5.13
C ALA A 321 4.48 3.32 5.60
N LYS A 322 5.67 3.23 6.18
CA LYS A 322 6.45 4.37 6.66
C LYS A 322 6.93 5.28 5.52
N ASN A 323 7.37 4.69 4.40
CA ASN A 323 7.69 5.43 3.18
C ASN A 323 6.45 6.07 2.56
N LEU A 324 5.34 5.32 2.45
CA LEU A 324 4.07 5.83 1.93
C LEU A 324 3.58 7.03 2.74
N TRP A 325 3.57 6.94 4.08
CA TRP A 325 3.19 8.05 4.93
C TRP A 325 4.04 9.30 4.70
N ASN A 326 5.37 9.15 4.70
CA ASN A 326 6.28 10.27 4.47
C ASN A 326 6.05 10.89 3.09
N ASN A 327 5.77 10.08 2.08
CA ASN A 327 5.47 10.55 0.73
C ASN A 327 4.10 11.27 0.64
N MET A 328 3.10 10.81 1.42
CA MET A 328 1.77 11.45 1.47
C MET A 328 1.82 12.89 2.00
N ILE A 329 2.76 13.19 2.90
CA ILE A 329 2.92 14.54 3.48
C ILE A 329 3.81 15.47 2.63
N GLU A 330 4.52 14.92 1.63
CA GLU A 330 5.34 15.69 0.70
C GLU A 330 4.46 16.39 -0.37
N PRO A 331 4.81 17.63 -0.78
CA PRO A 331 4.05 18.33 -1.82
C PRO A 331 4.08 17.59 -3.16
N VAL A 332 2.93 17.53 -3.84
CA VAL A 332 2.85 17.01 -5.21
C VAL A 332 3.74 17.87 -6.12
N GLY A 333 4.56 17.20 -6.95
CA GLY A 333 5.58 17.83 -7.79
C GLY A 333 6.99 17.86 -7.18
N SER A 334 7.12 17.53 -5.89
CA SER A 334 8.42 17.39 -5.22
C SER A 334 8.49 16.17 -4.27
N LYS A 335 7.65 15.16 -4.52
CA LYS A 335 7.66 13.90 -3.79
C LYS A 335 8.93 13.11 -4.08
N ASN A 336 9.47 12.44 -3.05
CA ASN A 336 10.55 11.49 -3.24
C ASN A 336 10.10 10.32 -4.12
N THR A 337 10.98 9.88 -5.02
CA THR A 337 10.76 8.74 -5.92
C THR A 337 11.59 7.51 -5.55
N VAL A 338 12.44 7.62 -4.53
CA VAL A 338 13.29 6.55 -4.01
C VAL A 338 12.95 6.29 -2.54
N ALA A 339 12.54 5.07 -2.23
CA ALA A 339 12.19 4.64 -0.89
C ALA A 339 13.43 4.36 0.00
N GLN A 340 13.28 4.57 1.29
CA GLN A 340 14.28 4.15 2.28
C GLN A 340 14.00 2.71 2.73
N LEU A 341 14.31 1.73 1.89
CA LEU A 341 14.01 0.32 2.18
C LEU A 341 15.04 -0.35 3.11
N ASN A 342 16.29 0.13 3.10
CA ASN A 342 17.39 -0.44 3.88
C ASN A 342 17.50 0.16 5.28
N ASN A 343 16.89 1.31 5.52
CA ASN A 343 16.98 2.04 6.77
C ASN A 343 15.68 1.92 7.57
N GLN A 344 15.68 1.10 8.61
CA GLN A 344 14.51 0.94 9.49
C GLN A 344 14.36 2.11 10.47
N THR A 345 15.43 2.90 10.68
CA THR A 345 15.47 3.97 11.69
C THR A 345 15.08 5.35 11.17
N PHE A 346 14.77 5.49 9.86
CA PHE A 346 14.32 6.80 9.34
C PHE A 346 13.04 7.28 10.05
N ALA A 347 12.89 8.59 10.20
CA ALA A 347 11.78 9.15 10.96
C ALA A 347 10.43 8.93 10.29
N LEU A 348 9.39 8.68 11.08
CA LEU A 348 8.01 8.86 10.67
C LEU A 348 7.71 10.36 10.84
N ASN A 349 7.64 11.10 9.74
CA ASN A 349 7.56 12.56 9.75
C ASN A 349 6.16 13.06 10.11
N CYS A 350 6.06 14.31 10.53
CA CYS A 350 4.79 14.98 10.79
C CYS A 350 4.38 15.88 9.62
N PRO A 351 3.08 16.09 9.38
CA PRO A 351 2.62 17.11 8.45
C PRO A 351 3.13 18.50 8.84
N ASP A 352 3.39 19.35 7.83
CA ASP A 352 3.83 20.71 8.05
C ASP A 352 2.69 21.58 8.62
N LYS A 353 2.97 22.38 9.66
CA LYS A 353 2.00 23.31 10.25
C LYS A 353 1.51 24.37 9.26
N SER A 354 2.35 24.75 8.31
CA SER A 354 1.98 25.73 7.26
C SER A 354 1.02 25.13 6.22
N CYS A 355 0.94 23.79 6.14
CA CYS A 355 -0.01 23.07 5.30
C CYS A 355 -0.38 21.73 5.95
N PRO A 356 -1.27 21.71 6.94
CA PRO A 356 -1.58 20.53 7.74
C PRO A 356 -2.51 19.54 7.05
N PHE A 357 -2.70 19.69 5.74
CA PHE A 357 -3.61 18.90 4.93
C PHE A 357 -2.91 17.73 4.24
N ILE A 358 -3.68 16.72 3.88
CA ILE A 358 -3.23 15.69 2.93
C ILE A 358 -2.85 16.40 1.63
N ARG A 359 -1.64 16.13 1.14
CA ARG A 359 -1.12 16.85 -0.03
C ARG A 359 -1.81 16.40 -1.31
N THR A 360 -2.31 17.38 -2.04
CA THR A 360 -2.99 17.24 -3.33
C THR A 360 -2.32 18.12 -4.38
N THR A 361 -2.67 17.96 -5.65
CA THR A 361 -2.17 18.76 -6.76
C THR A 361 -2.41 20.27 -6.55
N LYS A 362 -3.55 20.66 -5.96
CA LYS A 362 -3.91 22.08 -5.78
C LYS A 362 -3.29 22.69 -4.53
N ASN A 363 -3.39 22.02 -3.36
CA ASN A 363 -2.81 22.60 -2.13
C ASN A 363 -1.29 22.57 -2.09
N SER A 364 -0.65 21.73 -2.91
CA SER A 364 0.80 21.72 -3.06
C SER A 364 1.31 22.92 -3.87
N LYS A 365 0.49 23.50 -4.73
CA LYS A 365 0.81 24.75 -5.45
C LYS A 365 0.65 25.98 -4.57
N ASP A 366 -0.43 26.03 -3.79
CA ASP A 366 -0.71 27.13 -2.89
C ASP A 366 -1.62 26.67 -1.75
N CYS A 367 -1.00 26.31 -0.63
CA CYS A 367 -1.73 25.82 0.55
C CYS A 367 -2.51 26.93 1.26
N SER A 368 -2.09 28.19 1.14
CA SER A 368 -2.70 29.32 1.84
C SER A 368 -4.20 29.51 1.46
N LYS A 369 -4.56 29.14 0.24
CA LYS A 369 -5.96 29.17 -0.25
C LYS A 369 -6.90 28.23 0.50
N TYR A 370 -6.36 27.21 1.15
CA TYR A 370 -7.13 26.18 1.84
C TYR A 370 -7.04 26.32 3.36
N MET A 371 -6.19 27.22 3.86
CA MET A 371 -6.16 27.58 5.27
C MET A 371 -7.40 28.44 5.59
N THR A 372 -8.30 27.89 6.40
CA THR A 372 -9.42 28.71 6.90
C THR A 372 -8.83 29.88 7.70
N PRO A 373 -9.22 31.12 7.46
CA PRO A 373 -8.82 32.22 8.33
C PRO A 373 -9.08 31.83 9.78
N ALA A 374 -8.15 32.12 10.67
CA ALA A 374 -8.38 31.95 12.09
C ALA A 374 -9.61 32.86 12.42
N ALA A 375 -10.72 32.21 12.79
CA ALA A 375 -11.93 32.91 13.24
C ALA A 375 -11.71 33.49 14.64
#